data_f819e212f0a05d40e04ef0a5d503c28c
#
_entry.id   f819e212f0a05d40e04ef0a5d503c28c
#
_cell.length_a   1.000
_cell.length_b   1.000
_cell.length_c   1.000
_cell.angle_alpha   90.00
_cell.angle_beta   90.00
_cell.angle_gamma   90.00
#
_symmetry.space_group_name_H-M   'P 1'
#
loop_
_entity.id
_entity.type
_entity.pdbx_description
1 polymer ?
#
loop_
_entity_poly.entity_id
_entity_poly.type
_entity_poly.pdbx_seq_one_letter_code
_entity_poly.pdbx_strand_id
1 'polypeptide(L)'
;MDHVGDRVRRCRLWRGLTQQQLADLVGWPKSAVSMLETGARGLDSRGRLRQLAEALRVAPTDLTGEPYPLDTPGLAEAQTGVPAIESALTEYRIGDTTDVEPRSLDQLEVEVRDLIAAGRAADAAASMAALPGLIVDLQAYGRDDERALRLLAATCLEATHGLRNVGQVPLAWIAAERCAEAAALVGDPVVIASAEFARAHSRPTAGQGMARAGKAADRIPDRLVDTDRRAQEVYGMLRLTAALAAQVRGDTATAVAQAEEAARVAELHGERADTWEEFGPANVGTWRTTLAVEAGDPARALEHAATVDMAALPWRRRRAALLLDTARAHHQMGRSHDRQAVAALRQAEQLAVHMRASPWARELVQVMLAHSVRAAGGRELRGLAYRMGLDAT
;
A
#
# COMPACT_ATOMS: atom_id res chain seq x y z
N MET A 1 -23.20 -3.35 7.91
CA MET A 1 -21.74 -3.21 8.24
C MET A 1 -21.43 -1.78 8.59
N ASP A 2 -20.69 -1.54 9.66
CA ASP A 2 -20.32 -0.18 10.07
C ASP A 2 -19.39 0.47 9.04
N HIS A 3 -19.76 1.61 8.48
CA HIS A 3 -18.84 2.43 7.69
C HIS A 3 -17.87 3.22 8.60
N VAL A 4 -16.86 3.85 8.03
CA VAL A 4 -15.87 4.65 8.81
C VAL A 4 -16.57 5.67 9.71
N GLY A 5 -17.60 6.35 9.24
CA GLY A 5 -18.37 7.34 10.01
C GLY A 5 -19.04 6.76 11.25
N ASP A 6 -19.57 5.52 11.19
CA ASP A 6 -20.15 4.85 12.37
C ASP A 6 -19.08 4.56 13.42
N ARG A 7 -17.89 4.12 12.98
CA ARG A 7 -16.76 3.87 13.88
C ARG A 7 -16.25 5.17 14.50
N VAL A 8 -16.11 6.22 13.71
CA VAL A 8 -15.77 7.57 14.21
C VAL A 8 -16.78 8.03 15.25
N ARG A 9 -18.09 7.91 14.97
CA ARG A 9 -19.16 8.27 15.92
C ARG A 9 -19.06 7.46 17.21
N ARG A 10 -18.83 6.16 17.11
CA ARG A 10 -18.69 5.26 18.26
C ARG A 10 -17.49 5.64 19.12
N CYS A 11 -16.32 5.86 18.52
CA CYS A 11 -15.11 6.28 19.23
C CYS A 11 -15.30 7.68 19.88
N ARG A 12 -15.95 8.61 19.18
CA ARG A 12 -16.26 9.92 19.71
C ARG A 12 -17.17 9.85 20.94
N LEU A 13 -18.25 9.07 20.87
CA LEU A 13 -19.18 8.88 21.98
C LEU A 13 -18.51 8.18 23.16
N TRP A 14 -17.70 7.17 22.90
CA TRP A 14 -16.92 6.49 23.92
C TRP A 14 -15.97 7.43 24.66
N ARG A 15 -15.43 8.44 23.98
CA ARG A 15 -14.63 9.51 24.58
C ARG A 15 -15.46 10.65 25.20
N GLY A 16 -16.78 10.57 25.18
CA GLY A 16 -17.66 11.61 25.71
C GLY A 16 -17.62 12.94 24.93
N LEU A 17 -17.12 12.93 23.70
CA LEU A 17 -17.01 14.14 22.88
C LEU A 17 -18.32 14.43 22.11
N THR A 18 -18.67 15.72 22.00
CA THR A 18 -19.69 16.19 21.05
C THR A 18 -19.11 16.28 19.65
N GLN A 19 -19.96 16.34 18.62
CA GLN A 19 -19.51 16.57 17.23
C GLN A 19 -18.74 17.89 17.09
N GLN A 20 -19.15 18.94 17.84
CA GLN A 20 -18.43 20.21 17.84
C GLN A 20 -17.03 20.07 18.42
N GLN A 21 -16.89 19.42 19.56
CA GLN A 21 -15.57 19.20 20.19
C GLN A 21 -14.63 18.38 19.31
N LEU A 22 -15.13 17.33 18.62
CA LEU A 22 -14.32 16.61 17.66
C LEU A 22 -13.92 17.51 16.47
N ALA A 23 -14.86 18.32 15.97
CA ALA A 23 -14.60 19.26 14.87
C ALA A 23 -13.50 20.26 15.24
N ASP A 24 -13.54 20.80 16.46
CA ASP A 24 -12.54 21.73 16.99
C ASP A 24 -11.15 21.07 17.11
N LEU A 25 -11.11 19.79 17.57
CA LEU A 25 -9.85 19.02 17.71
C LEU A 25 -9.18 18.73 16.37
N VAL A 26 -9.95 18.51 15.30
CA VAL A 26 -9.41 18.19 13.98
C VAL A 26 -9.32 19.43 13.06
N GLY A 27 -9.79 20.58 13.52
CA GLY A 27 -9.80 21.82 12.73
C GLY A 27 -10.81 21.80 11.56
N TRP A 28 -11.91 21.04 11.69
CA TRP A 28 -12.94 20.92 10.65
C TRP A 28 -14.23 21.64 11.06
N PRO A 29 -15.09 22.02 10.07
CA PRO A 29 -16.44 22.44 10.37
C PRO A 29 -17.25 21.30 11.03
N LYS A 30 -18.13 21.61 12.00
CA LYS A 30 -19.04 20.63 12.62
C LYS A 30 -19.85 19.86 11.58
N SER A 31 -20.28 20.54 10.51
CA SER A 31 -21.03 19.93 9.40
C SER A 31 -20.25 18.81 8.73
N ALA A 32 -18.91 18.95 8.59
CA ALA A 32 -18.07 17.90 7.99
C ALA A 32 -18.00 16.65 8.87
N VAL A 33 -17.91 16.80 10.20
CA VAL A 33 -17.97 15.68 11.15
C VAL A 33 -19.35 15.02 11.10
N SER A 34 -20.44 15.81 11.09
CA SER A 34 -21.80 15.29 10.99
C SER A 34 -22.04 14.52 9.68
N MET A 35 -21.57 15.05 8.55
CA MET A 35 -21.68 14.38 7.25
C MET A 35 -20.87 13.08 7.19
N LEU A 36 -19.69 13.04 7.81
CA LEU A 36 -18.89 11.83 7.94
C LEU A 36 -19.63 10.77 8.78
N GLU A 37 -20.11 11.15 9.97
CA GLU A 37 -20.81 10.22 10.88
C GLU A 37 -22.13 9.68 10.32
N THR A 38 -22.78 10.41 9.42
CA THR A 38 -24.01 9.97 8.75
C THR A 38 -23.76 9.23 7.43
N GLY A 39 -22.49 9.06 7.03
CA GLY A 39 -22.14 8.49 5.73
C GLY A 39 -22.44 9.39 4.54
N ALA A 40 -22.91 10.63 4.77
CA ALA A 40 -23.15 11.61 3.71
C ALA A 40 -21.85 12.09 3.03
N ARG A 41 -20.73 11.90 3.67
CA ARG A 41 -19.38 12.12 3.13
C ARG A 41 -18.46 11.01 3.63
N GLY A 42 -17.65 10.45 2.74
CA GLY A 42 -16.63 9.48 3.09
C GLY A 42 -15.33 10.10 3.58
N LEU A 43 -14.49 9.25 4.10
CA LEU A 43 -13.12 9.60 4.46
C LEU A 43 -12.24 9.46 3.21
N ASP A 44 -11.83 10.57 2.65
CA ASP A 44 -11.26 10.67 1.30
C ASP A 44 -9.72 10.81 1.26
N SER A 45 -9.05 10.95 2.42
CA SER A 45 -7.59 11.03 2.46
C SER A 45 -6.96 10.44 3.73
N ARG A 46 -5.72 9.98 3.57
CA ARG A 46 -4.88 9.45 4.66
C ARG A 46 -4.61 10.52 5.73
N GLY A 47 -4.46 11.77 5.32
CA GLY A 47 -4.26 12.90 6.22
C GLY A 47 -5.45 13.08 7.17
N ARG A 48 -6.68 13.03 6.65
CA ARG A 48 -7.90 13.12 7.45
C ARG A 48 -8.09 11.92 8.38
N LEU A 49 -7.79 10.70 7.89
CA LEU A 49 -7.82 9.50 8.72
C LEU A 49 -6.86 9.65 9.92
N ARG A 50 -5.64 10.12 9.67
CA ARG A 50 -4.64 10.35 10.72
C ARG A 50 -5.13 11.37 11.73
N GLN A 51 -5.64 12.53 11.29
CA GLN A 51 -6.16 13.59 12.17
C GLN A 51 -7.28 13.06 13.10
N LEU A 52 -8.22 12.28 12.56
CA LEU A 52 -9.30 11.67 13.35
C LEU A 52 -8.75 10.64 14.34
N ALA A 53 -7.85 9.77 13.92
CA ALA A 53 -7.26 8.76 14.79
C ALA A 53 -6.48 9.39 15.95
N GLU A 54 -5.69 10.43 15.70
CA GLU A 54 -4.98 11.20 16.71
C GLU A 54 -5.96 11.92 17.66
N ALA A 55 -6.96 12.63 17.11
CA ALA A 55 -7.96 13.33 17.91
C ALA A 55 -8.80 12.36 18.75
N LEU A 56 -9.12 11.19 18.26
CA LEU A 56 -9.88 10.15 18.97
C LEU A 56 -9.00 9.27 19.86
N ARG A 57 -7.67 9.34 19.73
CA ARG A 57 -6.68 8.50 20.45
C ARG A 57 -6.91 7.00 20.19
N VAL A 58 -7.13 6.63 18.96
CA VAL A 58 -7.31 5.26 18.47
C VAL A 58 -6.34 4.97 17.35
N ALA A 59 -6.12 3.69 17.01
CA ALA A 59 -5.36 3.35 15.83
C ALA A 59 -6.18 3.69 14.56
N PRO A 60 -5.53 4.10 13.45
CA PRO A 60 -6.22 4.27 12.18
C PRO A 60 -7.02 3.04 11.74
N THR A 61 -6.53 1.83 12.04
CA THR A 61 -7.20 0.56 11.79
C THR A 61 -8.51 0.41 12.54
N ASP A 62 -8.65 0.99 13.72
CA ASP A 62 -9.92 1.00 14.47
C ASP A 62 -11.00 1.80 13.72
N LEU A 63 -10.59 2.81 12.96
CA LEU A 63 -11.49 3.61 12.14
C LEU A 63 -11.76 2.99 10.78
N THR A 64 -10.77 2.33 10.15
CA THR A 64 -10.96 1.63 8.87
C THR A 64 -11.61 0.26 9.03
N GLY A 65 -11.51 -0.35 10.23
CA GLY A 65 -12.11 -1.65 10.55
C GLY A 65 -11.31 -2.83 10.01
N GLU A 66 -10.00 -2.70 9.89
CA GLU A 66 -9.09 -3.80 9.53
C GLU A 66 -8.80 -4.70 10.75
N PRO A 67 -8.54 -5.99 10.54
CA PRO A 67 -8.62 -6.72 9.27
C PRO A 67 -10.07 -7.02 8.87
N TYR A 68 -10.34 -6.99 7.55
CA TYR A 68 -11.68 -7.32 7.04
C TYR A 68 -11.90 -8.82 6.98
N PRO A 69 -13.16 -9.32 7.17
CA PRO A 69 -13.51 -10.69 6.83
C PRO A 69 -13.24 -10.92 5.34
N LEU A 70 -12.49 -11.97 5.01
CA LEU A 70 -12.06 -12.25 3.65
C LEU A 70 -12.90 -13.37 3.04
N ASP A 71 -14.20 -13.14 2.90
CA ASP A 71 -15.11 -14.06 2.19
C ASP A 71 -14.93 -14.01 0.66
N THR A 72 -13.81 -13.40 0.22
CA THR A 72 -13.53 -13.20 -1.20
C THR A 72 -12.68 -14.35 -1.72
N PRO A 73 -13.16 -15.14 -2.72
CA PRO A 73 -12.34 -16.14 -3.39
C PRO A 73 -11.00 -15.53 -3.89
N GLY A 74 -9.90 -16.25 -3.74
CA GLY A 74 -8.55 -15.80 -4.04
C GLY A 74 -7.84 -15.08 -2.88
N LEU A 75 -8.54 -14.30 -2.06
CA LEU A 75 -7.98 -13.78 -0.81
C LEU A 75 -8.09 -14.82 0.32
N ALA A 76 -9.17 -15.59 0.37
CA ALA A 76 -9.30 -16.71 1.28
C ALA A 76 -8.19 -17.75 1.05
N GLU A 77 -7.90 -18.08 -0.22
CA GLU A 77 -6.81 -18.97 -0.58
C GLU A 77 -5.44 -18.42 -0.16
N ALA A 78 -5.16 -17.15 -0.45
CA ALA A 78 -3.94 -16.48 -0.01
C ALA A 78 -3.76 -16.49 1.51
N GLN A 79 -4.86 -16.44 2.29
CA GLN A 79 -4.81 -16.50 3.75
C GLN A 79 -4.47 -17.87 4.31
N THR A 80 -4.68 -18.95 3.56
CA THR A 80 -4.32 -20.29 4.05
C THR A 80 -2.83 -20.43 4.32
N GLY A 81 -1.98 -19.65 3.64
CA GLY A 81 -0.54 -19.61 3.86
C GLY A 81 -0.10 -18.81 5.09
N VAL A 82 -0.96 -17.98 5.67
CA VAL A 82 -0.58 -17.06 6.77
C VAL A 82 0.02 -17.78 7.98
N PRO A 83 -0.55 -18.87 8.51
CA PRO A 83 0.04 -19.56 9.67
C PRO A 83 1.44 -20.09 9.40
N ALA A 84 1.69 -20.63 8.21
CA ALA A 84 3.02 -21.13 7.83
C ALA A 84 4.04 -19.99 7.66
N ILE A 85 3.61 -18.82 7.14
CA ILE A 85 4.45 -17.63 7.05
C ILE A 85 4.75 -17.09 8.46
N GLU A 86 3.77 -17.07 9.35
CA GLU A 86 3.95 -16.66 10.75
C GLU A 86 5.01 -17.53 11.43
N SER A 87 4.90 -18.86 11.34
CA SER A 87 5.91 -19.79 11.85
C SER A 87 7.29 -19.52 11.25
N ALA A 88 7.40 -19.39 9.92
CA ALA A 88 8.68 -19.10 9.25
C ALA A 88 9.33 -17.79 9.70
N LEU A 89 8.55 -16.78 10.03
CA LEU A 89 9.03 -15.47 10.48
C LEU A 89 9.37 -15.41 11.97
N THR A 90 8.71 -16.23 12.81
CA THR A 90 8.79 -16.11 14.27
C THR A 90 9.58 -17.22 14.93
N GLU A 91 9.53 -18.45 14.41
CA GLU A 91 10.18 -19.61 15.00
C GLU A 91 11.60 -19.82 14.49
N TYR A 92 11.93 -19.31 13.30
CA TYR A 92 13.26 -19.43 12.68
C TYR A 92 14.02 -18.09 12.69
N ARG A 93 15.34 -18.19 12.78
CA ARG A 93 16.28 -17.06 12.75
C ARG A 93 17.38 -17.30 11.72
N ILE A 94 18.06 -16.24 11.31
CA ILE A 94 19.22 -16.35 10.42
C ILE A 94 20.32 -17.14 11.11
N GLY A 95 20.67 -18.31 10.55
CA GLY A 95 21.69 -19.24 11.05
C GLY A 95 21.15 -20.37 11.94
N ASP A 96 19.83 -20.47 12.10
CA ASP A 96 19.25 -21.64 12.77
C ASP A 96 19.41 -22.89 11.88
N THR A 97 19.75 -24.01 12.50
CA THR A 97 19.76 -25.30 11.82
C THR A 97 18.33 -25.80 11.65
N THR A 98 18.04 -26.28 10.46
CA THR A 98 16.77 -26.96 10.16
C THR A 98 16.99 -28.48 10.14
N ASP A 99 15.94 -29.29 10.43
CA ASP A 99 15.99 -30.75 10.39
C ASP A 99 16.18 -31.29 8.95
N VAL A 100 15.94 -30.45 7.96
CA VAL A 100 16.07 -30.77 6.53
C VAL A 100 17.13 -29.86 5.93
N GLU A 101 18.01 -30.44 5.10
CA GLU A 101 18.98 -29.65 4.35
C GLU A 101 18.29 -28.64 3.44
N PRO A 102 18.68 -27.34 3.48
CA PRO A 102 18.03 -26.31 2.65
C PRO A 102 18.29 -26.58 1.16
N ARG A 103 17.32 -26.19 0.33
CA ARG A 103 17.46 -26.25 -1.13
C ARG A 103 18.65 -25.41 -1.60
N SER A 104 19.26 -25.77 -2.74
CA SER A 104 20.41 -25.03 -3.26
C SER A 104 20.08 -23.57 -3.57
N LEU A 105 21.05 -22.66 -3.41
CA LEU A 105 20.86 -21.23 -3.71
C LEU A 105 20.44 -20.98 -5.15
N ASP A 106 20.86 -21.80 -6.11
CA ASP A 106 20.46 -21.66 -7.51
C ASP A 106 18.95 -21.94 -7.69
N GLN A 107 18.41 -22.94 -6.98
CA GLN A 107 16.99 -23.22 -6.95
C GLN A 107 16.22 -22.08 -6.26
N LEU A 108 16.68 -21.66 -5.07
CA LEU A 108 16.04 -20.58 -4.31
C LEU A 108 16.04 -19.26 -5.08
N GLU A 109 17.08 -18.95 -5.85
CA GLU A 109 17.11 -17.74 -6.69
C GLU A 109 16.07 -17.78 -7.81
N VAL A 110 15.83 -18.95 -8.41
CA VAL A 110 14.75 -19.13 -9.39
C VAL A 110 13.39 -18.91 -8.72
N GLU A 111 13.16 -19.56 -7.58
CA GLU A 111 11.89 -19.45 -6.84
C GLU A 111 11.63 -18.05 -6.31
N VAL A 112 12.65 -17.31 -5.85
CA VAL A 112 12.51 -15.89 -5.47
C VAL A 112 12.14 -15.03 -6.67
N ARG A 113 12.70 -15.33 -7.85
CA ARG A 113 12.33 -14.65 -9.11
C ARG A 113 10.87 -14.91 -9.47
N ASP A 114 10.42 -16.16 -9.31
CA ASP A 114 9.03 -16.56 -9.55
C ASP A 114 8.06 -15.91 -8.53
N LEU A 115 8.48 -15.83 -7.26
CA LEU A 115 7.74 -15.09 -6.22
C LEU A 115 7.53 -13.62 -6.61
N ILE A 116 8.60 -12.94 -7.05
CA ILE A 116 8.51 -11.55 -7.52
C ILE A 116 7.58 -11.43 -8.74
N ALA A 117 7.66 -12.39 -9.68
CA ALA A 117 6.78 -12.41 -10.85
C ALA A 117 5.31 -12.61 -10.46
N ALA A 118 5.01 -13.48 -9.50
CA ALA A 118 3.66 -13.65 -8.95
C ALA A 118 3.14 -12.36 -8.28
N GLY A 119 3.99 -11.67 -7.51
CA GLY A 119 3.66 -10.36 -6.93
C GLY A 119 3.33 -9.30 -8.01
N ARG A 120 4.11 -9.27 -9.10
CA ARG A 120 3.87 -8.40 -10.27
C ARG A 120 2.54 -8.71 -10.96
N ALA A 121 2.21 -9.98 -11.09
CA ALA A 121 0.95 -10.45 -11.66
C ALA A 121 -0.27 -10.23 -10.75
N ALA A 122 -0.06 -9.79 -9.51
CA ALA A 122 -1.06 -9.71 -8.44
C ALA A 122 -1.69 -11.07 -8.09
N ASP A 123 -0.92 -12.16 -8.25
CA ASP A 123 -1.30 -13.50 -7.83
C ASP A 123 -0.96 -13.69 -6.34
N ALA A 124 -1.90 -13.31 -5.50
CA ALA A 124 -1.72 -13.36 -4.06
C ALA A 124 -1.60 -14.80 -3.53
N ALA A 125 -2.31 -15.76 -4.12
CA ALA A 125 -2.29 -17.15 -3.68
C ALA A 125 -0.91 -17.78 -3.94
N ALA A 126 -0.39 -17.67 -5.17
CA ALA A 126 0.93 -18.16 -5.53
C ALA A 126 2.03 -17.49 -4.68
N SER A 127 1.97 -16.16 -4.51
CA SER A 127 2.93 -15.43 -3.70
C SER A 127 2.95 -15.92 -2.24
N MET A 128 1.79 -16.04 -1.60
CA MET A 128 1.69 -16.43 -0.19
C MET A 128 2.09 -17.91 0.03
N ALA A 129 1.83 -18.78 -0.94
CA ALA A 129 2.20 -20.20 -0.86
C ALA A 129 3.71 -20.43 -0.95
N ALA A 130 4.45 -19.61 -1.71
CA ALA A 130 5.89 -19.75 -1.90
C ALA A 130 6.70 -19.26 -0.68
N LEU A 131 6.19 -18.28 0.07
CA LEU A 131 6.94 -17.57 1.12
C LEU A 131 7.49 -18.45 2.25
N PRO A 132 6.72 -19.38 2.88
CA PRO A 132 7.23 -20.11 4.06
C PRO A 132 8.50 -20.87 3.79
N GLY A 133 8.52 -21.69 2.74
CA GLY A 133 9.69 -22.50 2.38
C GLY A 133 10.90 -21.66 2.00
N LEU A 134 10.70 -20.57 1.26
CA LEU A 134 11.77 -19.64 0.91
C LEU A 134 12.39 -18.98 2.15
N ILE A 135 11.58 -18.52 3.09
CA ILE A 135 12.05 -17.85 4.30
C ILE A 135 12.87 -18.83 5.16
N VAL A 136 12.36 -20.05 5.38
CA VAL A 136 13.03 -21.06 6.21
C VAL A 136 14.37 -21.45 5.60
N ASP A 137 14.40 -21.85 4.32
CA ASP A 137 15.62 -22.30 3.66
C ASP A 137 16.69 -21.21 3.60
N LEU A 138 16.29 -19.96 3.27
CA LEU A 138 17.25 -18.85 3.18
C LEU A 138 17.82 -18.45 4.56
N GLN A 139 17.05 -18.59 5.64
CA GLN A 139 17.56 -18.36 6.99
C GLN A 139 18.57 -19.44 7.42
N ALA A 140 18.43 -20.68 6.96
CA ALA A 140 19.33 -21.80 7.29
C ALA A 140 20.76 -21.63 6.73
N TYR A 141 20.96 -20.83 5.68
CA TYR A 141 22.30 -20.54 5.12
C TYR A 141 23.19 -19.72 6.05
N GLY A 142 22.63 -19.04 7.04
CA GLY A 142 23.40 -18.34 8.05
C GLY A 142 23.78 -16.91 7.71
N ARG A 143 24.68 -16.35 8.54
CA ARG A 143 25.00 -14.91 8.53
C ARG A 143 26.13 -14.54 7.57
N ASP A 144 26.89 -15.51 7.10
CA ASP A 144 28.08 -15.28 6.29
C ASP A 144 27.83 -15.48 4.78
N ASP A 145 26.65 -15.99 4.40
CA ASP A 145 26.29 -16.15 3.00
C ASP A 145 25.55 -14.90 2.48
N GLU A 146 26.30 -14.01 1.87
CA GLU A 146 25.77 -12.75 1.32
C GLU A 146 24.67 -12.97 0.27
N ARG A 147 24.80 -14.04 -0.58
CA ARG A 147 23.82 -14.35 -1.61
C ARG A 147 22.48 -14.76 -0.98
N ALA A 148 22.52 -15.64 0.01
CA ALA A 148 21.34 -16.05 0.76
C ALA A 148 20.67 -14.85 1.47
N LEU A 149 21.45 -13.99 2.11
CA LEU A 149 20.95 -12.80 2.78
C LEU A 149 20.29 -11.80 1.82
N ARG A 150 20.83 -11.60 0.62
CA ARG A 150 20.22 -10.77 -0.41
C ARG A 150 18.88 -11.35 -0.89
N LEU A 151 18.82 -12.65 -1.11
CA LEU A 151 17.58 -13.35 -1.48
C LEU A 151 16.56 -13.30 -0.33
N LEU A 152 16.98 -13.47 0.91
CA LEU A 152 16.12 -13.35 2.09
C LEU A 152 15.53 -11.96 2.22
N ALA A 153 16.34 -10.91 2.04
CA ALA A 153 15.85 -9.53 2.06
C ALA A 153 14.79 -9.29 0.98
N ALA A 154 15.00 -9.78 -0.25
CA ALA A 154 14.01 -9.68 -1.32
C ALA A 154 12.74 -10.47 -1.01
N THR A 155 12.86 -11.69 -0.49
CA THR A 155 11.73 -12.55 -0.09
C THR A 155 10.90 -11.88 1.02
N CYS A 156 11.55 -11.31 2.04
CA CYS A 156 10.88 -10.63 3.14
C CYS A 156 10.22 -9.31 2.71
N LEU A 157 10.74 -8.62 1.69
CA LEU A 157 10.07 -7.48 1.07
C LEU A 157 8.75 -7.92 0.41
N GLU A 158 8.76 -8.99 -0.38
CA GLU A 158 7.53 -9.54 -0.98
C GLU A 158 6.55 -10.06 0.09
N ALA A 159 7.05 -10.70 1.15
CA ALA A 159 6.24 -11.10 2.30
C ALA A 159 5.56 -9.89 2.96
N THR A 160 6.27 -8.77 3.10
CA THR A 160 5.70 -7.52 3.62
C THR A 160 4.52 -7.04 2.77
N HIS A 161 4.66 -7.05 1.46
CA HIS A 161 3.59 -6.65 0.54
C HIS A 161 2.42 -7.65 0.55
N GLY A 162 2.69 -8.95 0.48
CA GLY A 162 1.69 -10.01 0.50
C GLY A 162 0.84 -9.97 1.77
N LEU A 163 1.49 -9.98 2.93
CA LEU A 163 0.83 -9.96 4.24
C LEU A 163 -0.01 -8.69 4.44
N ARG A 164 0.51 -7.52 4.07
CA ARG A 164 -0.25 -6.28 4.12
C ARG A 164 -1.49 -6.34 3.24
N ASN A 165 -1.38 -6.87 2.02
CA ASN A 165 -2.47 -6.95 1.06
C ASN A 165 -3.59 -7.90 1.48
N VAL A 166 -3.27 -8.89 2.34
CA VAL A 166 -4.28 -9.77 2.97
C VAL A 166 -4.70 -9.32 4.38
N GLY A 167 -4.34 -8.09 4.78
CA GLY A 167 -4.75 -7.48 6.05
C GLY A 167 -3.93 -7.90 7.28
N GLN A 168 -2.84 -8.67 7.10
CA GLN A 168 -1.97 -9.15 8.18
C GLN A 168 -0.87 -8.13 8.53
N VAL A 169 -1.29 -6.91 8.90
CA VAL A 169 -0.37 -5.77 9.16
C VAL A 169 0.69 -6.05 10.24
N PRO A 170 0.39 -6.71 11.37
CA PRO A 170 1.43 -7.06 12.36
C PRO A 170 2.49 -7.98 11.79
N LEU A 171 2.12 -9.01 11.02
CA LEU A 171 3.05 -9.92 10.38
C LEU A 171 3.84 -9.24 9.25
N ALA A 172 3.21 -8.34 8.49
CA ALA A 172 3.91 -7.52 7.50
C ALA A 172 5.03 -6.67 8.12
N TRP A 173 4.81 -6.15 9.35
CA TRP A 173 5.87 -5.47 10.08
C TRP A 173 7.00 -6.42 10.48
N ILE A 174 6.68 -7.62 10.95
CA ILE A 174 7.70 -8.63 11.29
C ILE A 174 8.51 -9.00 10.05
N ALA A 175 7.87 -9.21 8.90
CA ALA A 175 8.57 -9.48 7.63
C ALA A 175 9.50 -8.32 7.24
N ALA A 176 9.07 -7.06 7.38
CA ALA A 176 9.91 -5.89 7.12
C ALA A 176 11.12 -5.79 8.08
N GLU A 177 10.97 -6.19 9.36
CA GLU A 177 12.10 -6.27 10.29
C GLU A 177 13.07 -7.39 9.92
N ARG A 178 12.59 -8.56 9.43
CA ARG A 178 13.46 -9.62 8.88
C ARG A 178 14.20 -9.17 7.63
N CYS A 179 13.52 -8.44 6.73
CA CYS A 179 14.17 -7.81 5.58
C CYS A 179 15.33 -6.89 6.04
N ALA A 180 15.10 -6.07 7.06
CA ALA A 180 16.11 -5.15 7.57
C ALA A 180 17.26 -5.85 8.31
N GLU A 181 16.99 -6.95 9.02
CA GLU A 181 18.04 -7.78 9.64
C GLU A 181 18.97 -8.37 8.58
N ALA A 182 18.42 -9.00 7.53
CA ALA A 182 19.20 -9.53 6.41
C ALA A 182 19.97 -8.43 5.68
N ALA A 183 19.34 -7.29 5.39
CA ALA A 183 19.96 -6.15 4.73
C ALA A 183 21.14 -5.57 5.54
N ALA A 184 21.01 -5.51 6.86
CA ALA A 184 22.07 -5.02 7.74
C ALA A 184 23.30 -5.95 7.73
N LEU A 185 23.10 -7.27 7.63
CA LEU A 185 24.18 -8.25 7.51
C LEU A 185 24.89 -8.15 6.15
N VAL A 186 24.15 -7.88 5.07
CA VAL A 186 24.73 -7.61 3.75
C VAL A 186 25.60 -6.35 3.77
N GLY A 187 25.18 -5.29 4.50
CA GLY A 187 25.92 -4.05 4.63
C GLY A 187 25.89 -3.13 3.39
N ASP A 188 25.21 -3.54 2.31
CA ASP A 188 25.06 -2.74 1.10
C ASP A 188 24.04 -1.61 1.31
N PRO A 189 24.39 -0.32 1.07
CA PRO A 189 23.50 0.80 1.33
C PRO A 189 22.21 0.74 0.51
N VAL A 190 22.20 0.16 -0.69
CA VAL A 190 21.00 0.04 -1.53
C VAL A 190 20.07 -1.04 -0.98
N VAL A 191 20.61 -2.16 -0.50
CA VAL A 191 19.82 -3.24 0.14
C VAL A 191 19.23 -2.75 1.46
N ILE A 192 20.01 -2.01 2.27
CA ILE A 192 19.52 -1.38 3.51
C ILE A 192 18.38 -0.40 3.21
N ALA A 193 18.54 0.42 2.18
CA ALA A 193 17.51 1.36 1.76
C ALA A 193 16.24 0.66 1.24
N SER A 194 16.37 -0.48 0.55
CA SER A 194 15.24 -1.31 0.14
C SER A 194 14.45 -1.86 1.34
N ALA A 195 15.15 -2.23 2.42
CA ALA A 195 14.51 -2.68 3.66
C ALA A 195 13.78 -1.54 4.40
N GLU A 196 14.30 -0.32 4.34
CA GLU A 196 13.58 0.86 4.85
C GLU A 196 12.30 1.16 4.04
N PHE A 197 12.30 0.87 2.74
CA PHE A 197 11.07 0.90 1.92
C PHE A 197 10.06 -0.16 2.40
N ALA A 198 10.49 -1.39 2.67
CA ALA A 198 9.63 -2.43 3.25
C ALA A 198 9.00 -1.97 4.58
N ARG A 199 9.80 -1.42 5.50
CA ARG A 199 9.33 -0.84 6.77
C ARG A 199 8.31 0.27 6.57
N ALA A 200 8.55 1.17 5.62
CA ALA A 200 7.64 2.27 5.30
C ALA A 200 6.29 1.76 4.78
N HIS A 201 6.29 0.67 4.01
CA HIS A 201 5.11 0.11 3.37
C HIS A 201 4.42 -1.02 4.14
N SER A 202 4.98 -1.51 5.24
CA SER A 202 4.36 -2.54 6.09
C SER A 202 3.03 -2.07 6.70
N ARG A 203 2.88 -0.76 6.94
CA ARG A 203 1.69 -0.15 7.55
C ARG A 203 1.09 0.91 6.63
N PRO A 204 -0.04 0.64 5.96
CA PRO A 204 -0.62 1.55 4.96
C PRO A 204 -1.13 2.89 5.52
N THR A 205 -1.32 2.97 6.85
CA THR A 205 -1.90 4.14 7.52
C THR A 205 -0.93 4.90 8.42
N ALA A 206 0.30 4.42 8.58
CA ALA A 206 1.26 4.99 9.53
C ALA A 206 2.16 6.05 8.89
N GLY A 207 1.76 7.32 8.93
CA GLY A 207 2.54 8.45 8.42
C GLY A 207 3.96 8.57 8.98
N GLN A 208 4.24 8.08 10.20
CA GLN A 208 5.59 8.12 10.81
C GLN A 208 6.57 7.11 10.19
N GLY A 209 6.13 5.91 9.82
CA GLY A 209 6.98 4.93 9.14
C GLY A 209 7.47 5.46 7.79
N MET A 210 6.57 6.02 7.00
CA MET A 210 6.89 6.61 5.70
C MET A 210 7.78 7.86 5.80
N ALA A 211 7.73 8.61 6.91
CA ALA A 211 8.57 9.79 7.11
C ALA A 211 10.08 9.47 7.18
N ARG A 212 10.46 8.23 7.46
CA ARG A 212 11.86 7.78 7.46
C ARG A 212 12.41 7.53 6.06
N ALA A 213 11.54 7.37 5.07
CA ALA A 213 11.94 7.07 3.69
C ALA A 213 12.88 8.13 3.10
N GLY A 214 12.60 9.43 3.35
CA GLY A 214 13.49 10.50 2.90
C GLY A 214 14.91 10.37 3.48
N LYS A 215 15.02 10.11 4.79
CA LYS A 215 16.31 9.88 5.46
C LYS A 215 17.02 8.61 4.96
N ALA A 216 16.27 7.59 4.56
CA ALA A 216 16.85 6.39 3.97
C ALA A 216 17.40 6.68 2.57
N ALA A 217 16.69 7.45 1.76
CA ALA A 217 17.18 7.93 0.47
C ALA A 217 18.49 8.73 0.63
N ASP A 218 18.56 9.65 1.60
CA ASP A 218 19.74 10.46 1.87
C ASP A 218 21.00 9.68 2.26
N ARG A 219 20.85 8.39 2.64
CA ARG A 219 21.96 7.51 2.97
C ARG A 219 22.53 6.75 1.76
N ILE A 220 21.84 6.75 0.64
CA ILE A 220 22.38 6.21 -0.61
C ILE A 220 23.41 7.20 -1.14
N PRO A 221 24.68 6.80 -1.32
CA PRO A 221 25.70 7.71 -1.83
C PRO A 221 25.34 8.28 -3.22
N ASP A 222 25.51 9.60 -3.41
CA ASP A 222 25.16 10.30 -4.66
C ASP A 222 25.78 9.61 -5.89
N ARG A 223 27.04 9.18 -5.79
CA ARG A 223 27.72 8.46 -6.86
C ARG A 223 26.98 7.21 -7.32
N LEU A 224 26.28 6.52 -6.42
CA LEU A 224 25.48 5.34 -6.78
C LEU A 224 24.19 5.78 -7.48
N VAL A 225 23.55 6.86 -7.02
CA VAL A 225 22.37 7.43 -7.71
C VAL A 225 22.70 7.86 -9.13
N ASP A 226 23.93 8.34 -9.37
CA ASP A 226 24.37 8.77 -10.70
C ASP A 226 24.71 7.61 -11.64
N THR A 227 25.17 6.46 -11.12
CA THR A 227 25.79 5.41 -11.96
C THR A 227 25.18 4.03 -11.82
N ASP A 228 24.44 3.73 -10.73
CA ASP A 228 23.86 2.44 -10.47
C ASP A 228 22.34 2.45 -10.61
N ARG A 229 21.82 1.64 -11.51
CA ARG A 229 20.38 1.56 -11.80
C ARG A 229 19.55 1.17 -10.58
N ARG A 230 20.02 0.20 -9.82
CA ARG A 230 19.30 -0.26 -8.64
C ARG A 230 19.23 0.81 -7.56
N ALA A 231 20.32 1.56 -7.40
CA ALA A 231 20.33 2.71 -6.50
C ALA A 231 19.34 3.79 -6.94
N GLN A 232 19.24 4.10 -8.25
CA GLN A 232 18.25 5.03 -8.80
C GLN A 232 16.83 4.58 -8.49
N GLU A 233 16.51 3.30 -8.72
CA GLU A 233 15.19 2.73 -8.48
C GLU A 233 14.79 2.83 -7.01
N VAL A 234 15.65 2.41 -6.10
CA VAL A 234 15.41 2.43 -4.65
C VAL A 234 15.31 3.87 -4.14
N TYR A 235 16.25 4.72 -4.55
CA TYR A 235 16.26 6.14 -4.21
C TYR A 235 14.96 6.84 -4.63
N GLY A 236 14.58 6.69 -5.89
CA GLY A 236 13.37 7.32 -6.44
C GLY A 236 12.10 6.85 -5.73
N MET A 237 11.96 5.55 -5.46
CA MET A 237 10.82 5.02 -4.72
C MET A 237 10.76 5.51 -3.28
N LEU A 238 11.89 5.68 -2.61
CA LEU A 238 11.96 6.27 -1.27
C LEU A 238 11.59 7.75 -1.29
N ARG A 239 12.00 8.52 -2.31
CA ARG A 239 11.59 9.93 -2.50
C ARG A 239 10.08 10.04 -2.70
N LEU A 240 9.47 9.17 -3.52
CA LEU A 240 8.01 9.12 -3.70
C LEU A 240 7.28 8.76 -2.40
N THR A 241 7.82 7.82 -1.64
CA THR A 241 7.29 7.46 -0.33
C THR A 241 7.37 8.63 0.66
N ALA A 242 8.48 9.36 0.66
CA ALA A 242 8.66 10.57 1.47
C ALA A 242 7.70 11.70 1.04
N ALA A 243 7.46 11.85 -0.27
CA ALA A 243 6.48 12.79 -0.80
C ALA A 243 5.07 12.51 -0.25
N LEU A 244 4.63 11.24 -0.29
CA LEU A 244 3.34 10.85 0.28
C LEU A 244 3.28 11.11 1.79
N ALA A 245 4.36 10.79 2.52
CA ALA A 245 4.42 11.06 3.94
C ALA A 245 4.30 12.55 4.28
N ALA A 246 4.94 13.42 3.50
CA ALA A 246 4.85 14.86 3.64
C ALA A 246 3.42 15.35 3.32
N GLN A 247 2.83 14.89 2.23
CA GLN A 247 1.46 15.24 1.83
C GLN A 247 0.43 14.84 2.91
N VAL A 248 0.54 13.63 3.46
CA VAL A 248 -0.34 13.15 4.55
C VAL A 248 -0.23 14.01 5.81
N ARG A 249 0.92 14.64 6.06
CA ARG A 249 1.11 15.59 7.17
C ARG A 249 0.68 17.02 6.85
N GLY A 250 0.30 17.30 5.59
CA GLY A 250 -0.06 18.64 5.12
C GLY A 250 1.14 19.50 4.70
N ASP A 251 2.34 18.93 4.64
CA ASP A 251 3.55 19.61 4.16
C ASP A 251 3.65 19.46 2.63
N THR A 252 2.84 20.22 1.93
CA THR A 252 2.75 20.17 0.46
C THR A 252 4.05 20.63 -0.20
N ALA A 253 4.79 21.57 0.39
CA ALA A 253 6.05 22.05 -0.20
C ALA A 253 7.09 20.92 -0.23
N THR A 254 7.29 20.23 0.90
CA THR A 254 8.17 19.05 0.95
C THR A 254 7.66 17.93 0.04
N ALA A 255 6.36 17.69 -0.02
CA ALA A 255 5.79 16.66 -0.89
C ALA A 255 6.13 16.90 -2.38
N VAL A 256 5.98 18.14 -2.84
CA VAL A 256 6.33 18.54 -4.21
C VAL A 256 7.83 18.37 -4.46
N ALA A 257 8.68 18.87 -3.58
CA ALA A 257 10.14 18.78 -3.75
C ALA A 257 10.64 17.32 -3.84
N GLN A 258 10.10 16.44 -2.99
CA GLN A 258 10.44 15.00 -3.02
C GLN A 258 9.95 14.32 -4.30
N ALA A 259 8.76 14.68 -4.79
CA ALA A 259 8.22 14.13 -6.03
C ALA A 259 8.96 14.63 -7.29
N GLU A 260 9.41 15.88 -7.28
CA GLU A 260 10.24 16.46 -8.36
C GLU A 260 11.61 15.79 -8.42
N GLU A 261 12.24 15.56 -7.28
CA GLU A 261 13.52 14.84 -7.23
C GLU A 261 13.37 13.39 -7.73
N ALA A 262 12.31 12.68 -7.35
CA ALA A 262 12.03 11.37 -7.90
C ALA A 262 11.82 11.40 -9.42
N ALA A 263 11.14 12.43 -9.93
CA ALA A 263 10.92 12.61 -11.36
C ALA A 263 12.24 12.86 -12.12
N ARG A 264 13.12 13.69 -11.58
CA ARG A 264 14.45 13.93 -12.13
C ARG A 264 15.26 12.64 -12.30
N VAL A 265 15.25 11.79 -11.26
CA VAL A 265 15.95 10.50 -11.33
C VAL A 265 15.25 9.53 -12.28
N ALA A 266 13.92 9.54 -12.34
CA ALA A 266 13.17 8.71 -13.29
C ALA A 266 13.45 9.08 -14.76
N GLU A 267 13.64 10.36 -15.07
CA GLU A 267 14.04 10.81 -16.41
C GLU A 267 15.43 10.30 -16.79
N LEU A 268 16.40 10.33 -15.85
CA LEU A 268 17.73 9.78 -16.06
C LEU A 268 17.71 8.25 -16.26
N HIS A 269 16.89 7.57 -15.46
CA HIS A 269 16.72 6.12 -15.51
C HIS A 269 16.03 5.65 -16.80
N GLY A 270 15.06 6.41 -17.30
CA GLY A 270 14.20 6.08 -18.42
C GLY A 270 13.12 5.04 -18.09
N GLU A 271 12.20 4.82 -19.05
CA GLU A 271 11.13 3.82 -18.91
C GLU A 271 11.65 2.41 -19.21
N ARG A 272 11.40 1.46 -18.30
CA ARG A 272 11.87 0.05 -18.42
C ARG A 272 10.89 -0.88 -17.72
N ALA A 273 10.77 -2.09 -18.24
CA ALA A 273 9.82 -3.10 -17.74
C ALA A 273 10.34 -3.92 -16.54
N ASP A 274 11.65 -3.98 -16.35
CA ASP A 274 12.35 -4.88 -15.41
C ASP A 274 12.90 -4.17 -14.17
N THR A 275 12.28 -3.06 -13.79
CA THR A 275 12.73 -2.23 -12.66
C THR A 275 12.20 -2.72 -11.32
N TRP A 276 12.92 -2.36 -10.26
CA TRP A 276 12.45 -2.59 -8.90
C TRP A 276 11.26 -1.66 -8.59
N GLU A 277 10.18 -2.26 -8.10
CA GLU A 277 8.93 -1.56 -7.78
C GLU A 277 8.39 -0.71 -8.94
N GLU A 278 8.69 -1.10 -10.20
CA GLU A 278 8.32 -0.38 -11.44
C GLU A 278 8.82 1.08 -11.47
N PHE A 279 9.95 1.39 -10.85
CA PHE A 279 10.45 2.76 -10.89
C PHE A 279 10.71 3.22 -12.33
N GLY A 280 10.14 4.36 -12.70
CA GLY A 280 10.25 4.99 -14.01
C GLY A 280 9.25 6.14 -14.15
N PRO A 281 9.29 6.87 -15.29
CA PRO A 281 8.42 8.03 -15.54
C PRO A 281 6.92 7.73 -15.38
N ALA A 282 6.44 6.59 -15.91
CA ALA A 282 5.02 6.21 -15.80
C ALA A 282 4.59 6.00 -14.34
N ASN A 283 5.44 5.35 -13.53
CA ASN A 283 5.15 5.16 -12.12
C ASN A 283 5.20 6.49 -11.33
N VAL A 284 6.11 7.39 -11.65
CA VAL A 284 6.11 8.76 -11.06
C VAL A 284 4.78 9.46 -11.37
N GLY A 285 4.25 9.33 -12.59
CA GLY A 285 2.92 9.83 -12.94
C GLY A 285 1.82 9.25 -12.07
N THR A 286 1.87 7.93 -11.80
CA THR A 286 0.95 7.26 -10.87
C THR A 286 1.04 7.86 -9.45
N TRP A 287 2.23 8.07 -8.93
CA TRP A 287 2.43 8.69 -7.62
C TRP A 287 1.97 10.15 -7.58
N ARG A 288 2.19 10.93 -8.64
CA ARG A 288 1.66 12.29 -8.75
C ARG A 288 0.12 12.31 -8.69
N THR A 289 -0.54 11.33 -9.31
CA THR A 289 -2.00 11.13 -9.19
C THR A 289 -2.39 10.89 -7.73
N THR A 290 -1.71 9.97 -7.04
CA THR A 290 -1.94 9.71 -5.61
C THR A 290 -1.77 10.97 -4.76
N LEU A 291 -0.68 11.72 -4.96
CA LEU A 291 -0.39 12.95 -4.21
C LEU A 291 -1.47 14.02 -4.41
N ALA A 292 -1.97 14.19 -5.63
CA ALA A 292 -3.04 15.15 -5.93
C ALA A 292 -4.38 14.71 -5.29
N VAL A 293 -4.71 13.42 -5.29
CA VAL A 293 -5.88 12.88 -4.56
C VAL A 293 -5.78 13.17 -3.06
N GLU A 294 -4.60 12.93 -2.47
CA GLU A 294 -4.37 13.20 -1.04
C GLU A 294 -4.36 14.70 -0.71
N ALA A 295 -4.00 15.55 -1.66
CA ALA A 295 -4.09 17.01 -1.54
C ALA A 295 -5.55 17.52 -1.62
N GLY A 296 -6.49 16.69 -2.10
CA GLY A 296 -7.88 17.10 -2.38
C GLY A 296 -8.00 17.94 -3.65
N ASP A 297 -7.08 17.74 -4.60
CA ASP A 297 -7.12 18.35 -5.93
C ASP A 297 -7.46 17.28 -7.00
N PRO A 298 -8.74 16.92 -7.13
CA PRO A 298 -9.16 15.86 -8.04
C PRO A 298 -8.97 16.22 -9.51
N ALA A 299 -9.04 17.50 -9.87
CA ALA A 299 -8.82 17.92 -11.25
C ALA A 299 -7.38 17.61 -11.67
N ARG A 300 -6.43 18.02 -10.86
CA ARG A 300 -5.00 17.74 -11.09
C ARG A 300 -4.68 16.24 -11.05
N ALA A 301 -5.37 15.50 -10.18
CA ALA A 301 -5.22 14.04 -10.13
C ALA A 301 -5.63 13.38 -11.45
N LEU A 302 -6.77 13.79 -12.03
CA LEU A 302 -7.24 13.29 -13.32
C LEU A 302 -6.33 13.73 -14.49
N GLU A 303 -5.78 14.94 -14.44
CA GLU A 303 -4.77 15.40 -15.41
C GLU A 303 -3.52 14.50 -15.36
N HIS A 304 -2.97 14.25 -14.18
CA HIS A 304 -1.83 13.34 -14.03
C HIS A 304 -2.18 11.92 -14.49
N ALA A 305 -3.32 11.37 -14.10
CA ALA A 305 -3.74 10.03 -14.51
C ALA A 305 -3.84 9.89 -16.03
N ALA A 306 -4.33 10.93 -16.72
CA ALA A 306 -4.48 10.95 -18.17
C ALA A 306 -3.12 10.95 -18.93
N THR A 307 -2.04 11.42 -18.30
CA THR A 307 -0.70 11.44 -18.90
C THR A 307 0.06 10.13 -18.71
N VAL A 308 -0.40 9.22 -17.86
CA VAL A 308 0.28 7.96 -17.59
C VAL A 308 0.05 6.97 -18.72
N ASP A 309 1.13 6.54 -19.35
CA ASP A 309 1.07 5.42 -20.29
C ASP A 309 0.86 4.10 -19.51
N MET A 310 -0.36 3.58 -19.57
CA MET A 310 -0.72 2.32 -18.92
C MET A 310 0.04 1.11 -19.51
N ALA A 311 0.55 1.18 -20.75
CA ALA A 311 1.33 0.12 -21.35
C ALA A 311 2.75 0.06 -20.76
N ALA A 312 3.28 1.20 -20.33
CA ALA A 312 4.57 1.31 -19.66
C ALA A 312 4.53 0.83 -18.20
N LEU A 313 3.34 0.55 -17.64
CA LEU A 313 3.17 -0.06 -16.31
C LEU A 313 2.89 -1.57 -16.45
N PRO A 314 3.90 -2.45 -16.46
CA PRO A 314 3.69 -3.88 -16.68
C PRO A 314 2.97 -4.56 -15.52
N TRP A 315 3.08 -4.05 -14.29
CA TRP A 315 2.53 -4.69 -13.10
C TRP A 315 1.05 -4.41 -12.92
N ARG A 316 0.26 -5.47 -12.86
CA ARG A 316 -1.20 -5.37 -12.67
C ARG A 316 -1.57 -4.60 -11.40
N ARG A 317 -0.81 -4.83 -10.31
CA ARG A 317 -1.06 -4.14 -9.03
C ARG A 317 -0.89 -2.62 -9.13
N ARG A 318 0.06 -2.13 -9.93
CA ARG A 318 0.32 -0.69 -10.09
C ARG A 318 -0.75 -0.02 -10.94
N ARG A 319 -1.16 -0.68 -12.03
CA ARG A 319 -2.31 -0.23 -12.83
C ARG A 319 -3.59 -0.16 -11.99
N ALA A 320 -3.81 -1.16 -11.12
CA ALA A 320 -4.97 -1.18 -10.22
C ALA A 320 -4.93 -0.02 -9.20
N ALA A 321 -3.74 0.32 -8.68
CA ALA A 321 -3.55 1.46 -7.79
C ALA A 321 -3.87 2.79 -8.48
N LEU A 322 -3.38 3.01 -9.71
CA LEU A 322 -3.72 4.19 -10.51
C LEU A 322 -5.23 4.31 -10.74
N LEU A 323 -5.89 3.21 -11.10
CA LEU A 323 -7.34 3.19 -11.32
C LEU A 323 -8.13 3.44 -10.04
N LEU A 324 -7.67 2.96 -8.89
CA LEU A 324 -8.28 3.28 -7.60
C LEU A 324 -8.18 4.77 -7.29
N ASP A 325 -7.01 5.38 -7.47
CA ASP A 325 -6.84 6.82 -7.24
C ASP A 325 -7.61 7.66 -8.27
N THR A 326 -7.72 7.20 -9.53
CA THR A 326 -8.59 7.81 -10.53
C THR A 326 -10.07 7.76 -10.10
N ALA A 327 -10.51 6.62 -9.54
CA ALA A 327 -11.87 6.49 -9.01
C ALA A 327 -12.12 7.44 -7.82
N ARG A 328 -11.16 7.56 -6.91
CA ARG A 328 -11.21 8.51 -5.79
C ARG A 328 -11.30 9.95 -6.30
N ALA A 329 -10.48 10.31 -7.29
CA ALA A 329 -10.51 11.63 -7.90
C ALA A 329 -11.88 11.94 -8.54
N HIS A 330 -12.44 11.01 -9.32
CA HIS A 330 -13.79 11.18 -9.88
C HIS A 330 -14.84 11.39 -8.80
N HIS A 331 -14.83 10.61 -7.73
CA HIS A 331 -15.76 10.78 -6.62
C HIS A 331 -15.60 12.15 -5.92
N GLN A 332 -14.35 12.61 -5.73
CA GLN A 332 -14.06 13.93 -5.16
C GLN A 332 -14.57 15.09 -6.05
N MET A 333 -14.70 14.89 -7.38
CA MET A 333 -15.33 15.85 -8.29
C MET A 333 -16.86 15.95 -8.10
N GLY A 334 -17.45 15.04 -7.34
CA GLY A 334 -18.88 15.04 -7.01
C GLY A 334 -19.68 13.97 -7.73
N ARG A 335 -20.94 13.81 -7.32
CA ARG A 335 -21.84 12.71 -7.72
C ARG A 335 -22.07 12.54 -9.22
N SER A 336 -21.96 13.60 -10.00
CA SER A 336 -22.04 13.53 -11.47
C SER A 336 -20.95 12.65 -12.09
N HIS A 337 -19.85 12.42 -11.35
CA HIS A 337 -18.70 11.60 -11.77
C HIS A 337 -18.70 10.19 -11.17
N ASP A 338 -19.71 9.80 -10.37
CA ASP A 338 -19.75 8.48 -9.73
C ASP A 338 -19.78 7.33 -10.74
N ARG A 339 -20.33 7.52 -11.94
CA ARG A 339 -20.28 6.51 -13.01
C ARG A 339 -18.85 6.21 -13.45
N GLN A 340 -18.03 7.24 -13.61
CA GLN A 340 -16.61 7.13 -13.95
C GLN A 340 -15.83 6.47 -12.80
N ALA A 341 -16.15 6.84 -11.55
CA ALA A 341 -15.56 6.23 -10.36
C ALA A 341 -15.83 4.71 -10.30
N VAL A 342 -17.08 4.29 -10.52
CA VAL A 342 -17.46 2.86 -10.56
C VAL A 342 -16.76 2.12 -11.69
N ALA A 343 -16.65 2.74 -12.88
CA ALA A 343 -15.96 2.13 -14.02
C ALA A 343 -14.48 1.89 -13.73
N ALA A 344 -13.79 2.88 -13.13
CA ALA A 344 -12.39 2.76 -12.74
C ALA A 344 -12.19 1.69 -11.64
N LEU A 345 -13.05 1.64 -10.61
CA LEU A 345 -13.00 0.61 -9.57
C LEU A 345 -13.18 -0.80 -10.13
N ARG A 346 -14.07 -1.00 -11.09
CA ARG A 346 -14.27 -2.31 -11.74
C ARG A 346 -13.03 -2.75 -12.51
N GLN A 347 -12.39 -1.83 -13.20
CA GLN A 347 -11.14 -2.11 -13.90
C GLN A 347 -10.01 -2.45 -12.91
N ALA A 348 -9.91 -1.72 -11.79
CA ALA A 348 -8.95 -2.01 -10.73
C ALA A 348 -9.16 -3.42 -10.14
N GLU A 349 -10.42 -3.79 -9.85
CA GLU A 349 -10.78 -5.12 -9.34
C GLU A 349 -10.40 -6.24 -10.30
N GLN A 350 -10.61 -6.06 -11.61
CA GLN A 350 -10.25 -7.04 -12.65
C GLN A 350 -8.74 -7.25 -12.77
N LEU A 351 -7.96 -6.19 -12.52
CA LEU A 351 -6.51 -6.26 -12.53
C LEU A 351 -5.93 -6.92 -11.27
N ALA A 352 -6.52 -6.65 -10.12
CA ALA A 352 -5.97 -7.10 -8.84
C ALA A 352 -7.09 -7.35 -7.81
N VAL A 353 -7.34 -8.63 -7.52
CA VAL A 353 -8.42 -9.07 -6.61
C VAL A 353 -8.27 -8.47 -5.20
N HIS A 354 -7.05 -8.25 -4.73
CA HIS A 354 -6.80 -7.63 -3.42
C HIS A 354 -7.34 -6.19 -3.30
N MET A 355 -7.70 -5.54 -4.42
CA MET A 355 -8.43 -4.27 -4.39
C MET A 355 -9.76 -4.36 -3.64
N ARG A 356 -10.38 -5.55 -3.57
CA ARG A 356 -11.60 -5.79 -2.78
C ARG A 356 -11.38 -5.62 -1.28
N ALA A 357 -10.15 -5.87 -0.80
CA ALA A 357 -9.76 -5.67 0.59
C ALA A 357 -9.19 -4.27 0.85
N SER A 358 -9.00 -3.44 -0.18
CA SER A 358 -8.49 -2.09 -0.01
C SER A 358 -9.46 -1.24 0.83
N PRO A 359 -9.02 -0.64 1.96
CA PRO A 359 -9.84 0.24 2.77
C PRO A 359 -10.46 1.39 1.95
N TRP A 360 -9.67 1.95 1.05
CA TRP A 360 -10.08 3.08 0.21
C TRP A 360 -11.13 2.69 -0.83
N ALA A 361 -10.98 1.51 -1.44
CA ALA A 361 -11.99 1.00 -2.38
C ALA A 361 -13.31 0.67 -1.66
N ARG A 362 -13.22 0.03 -0.50
CA ARG A 362 -14.41 -0.32 0.32
C ARG A 362 -15.15 0.91 0.80
N GLU A 363 -14.45 1.88 1.37
CA GLU A 363 -15.04 3.15 1.82
C GLU A 363 -15.71 3.89 0.66
N LEU A 364 -15.04 3.99 -0.49
CA LEU A 364 -15.59 4.63 -1.67
C LEU A 364 -16.89 3.96 -2.14
N VAL A 365 -16.92 2.63 -2.19
CA VAL A 365 -18.12 1.86 -2.57
C VAL A 365 -19.24 2.07 -1.55
N GLN A 366 -18.96 2.02 -0.25
CA GLN A 366 -19.96 2.24 0.81
C GLN A 366 -20.60 3.63 0.73
N VAL A 367 -19.79 4.67 0.56
CA VAL A 367 -20.28 6.04 0.42
C VAL A 367 -21.14 6.21 -0.82
N MET A 368 -20.71 5.67 -1.96
CA MET A 368 -21.53 5.71 -3.18
C MET A 368 -22.84 4.93 -3.04
N LEU A 369 -22.85 3.78 -2.34
CA LEU A 369 -24.08 3.02 -2.07
C LEU A 369 -25.06 3.79 -1.20
N ALA A 370 -24.59 4.41 -0.12
CA ALA A 370 -25.43 5.22 0.77
C ALA A 370 -26.19 6.34 0.02
N HIS A 371 -25.62 6.80 -1.09
CA HIS A 371 -26.22 7.88 -1.89
C HIS A 371 -26.99 7.37 -3.13
N SER A 372 -26.73 6.14 -3.60
CA SER A 372 -27.23 5.66 -4.89
C SER A 372 -28.60 4.97 -4.84
N VAL A 373 -29.28 4.97 -3.70
CA VAL A 373 -30.54 4.21 -3.44
C VAL A 373 -31.65 4.43 -4.49
N ARG A 374 -31.49 5.39 -5.43
CA ARG A 374 -32.52 5.75 -6.43
C ARG A 374 -32.06 5.87 -7.90
N ALA A 375 -30.82 5.58 -8.26
CA ALA A 375 -30.36 5.82 -9.64
C ALA A 375 -30.05 4.52 -10.41
N ALA A 376 -30.32 4.53 -11.73
CA ALA A 376 -30.14 3.40 -12.66
C ALA A 376 -28.68 2.87 -12.81
N GLY A 377 -27.67 3.59 -12.31
CA GLY A 377 -26.27 3.13 -12.22
C GLY A 377 -25.99 2.12 -11.11
N GLY A 378 -26.97 1.82 -10.26
CA GLY A 378 -26.81 1.01 -9.04
C GLY A 378 -26.50 -0.47 -9.24
N ARG A 379 -26.66 -1.07 -10.44
CA ARG A 379 -26.42 -2.52 -10.65
C ARG A 379 -24.93 -2.85 -10.58
N GLU A 380 -24.11 -2.08 -11.25
CA GLU A 380 -22.63 -2.30 -11.28
C GLU A 380 -22.02 -2.03 -9.91
N LEU A 381 -22.44 -0.97 -9.24
CA LEU A 381 -22.02 -0.62 -7.90
C LEU A 381 -22.44 -1.70 -6.88
N ARG A 382 -23.69 -2.18 -6.94
CA ARG A 382 -24.15 -3.28 -6.07
C ARG A 382 -23.40 -4.58 -6.35
N GLY A 383 -23.11 -4.90 -7.61
CA GLY A 383 -22.30 -6.07 -7.96
C GLY A 383 -20.87 -5.98 -7.39
N LEU A 384 -20.27 -4.79 -7.42
CA LEU A 384 -18.96 -4.55 -6.82
C LEU A 384 -19.03 -4.70 -5.29
N ALA A 385 -20.05 -4.10 -4.65
CA ALA A 385 -20.28 -4.20 -3.21
C ALA A 385 -20.46 -5.66 -2.76
N TYR A 386 -21.28 -6.43 -3.47
CA TYR A 386 -21.48 -7.85 -3.19
C TYR A 386 -20.16 -8.64 -3.21
N ARG A 387 -19.32 -8.43 -4.25
CA ARG A 387 -18.00 -9.10 -4.34
C ARG A 387 -17.00 -8.63 -3.29
N MET A 388 -17.21 -7.47 -2.69
CA MET A 388 -16.43 -6.95 -1.57
C MET A 388 -16.98 -7.38 -0.20
N GLY A 389 -18.07 -8.19 -0.16
CA GLY A 389 -18.76 -8.53 1.07
C GLY A 389 -19.35 -7.31 1.78
N LEU A 390 -19.78 -6.31 1.01
CA LEU A 390 -20.50 -5.15 1.51
C LEU A 390 -21.99 -5.38 1.27
N ASP A 391 -22.77 -5.47 2.36
CA ASP A 391 -24.22 -5.63 2.23
C ASP A 391 -24.82 -4.40 1.55
N ALA A 392 -25.42 -4.59 0.38
CA ALA A 392 -26.27 -3.62 -0.25
C ALA A 392 -27.68 -3.72 0.39
N THR A 393 -27.84 -3.19 1.61
CA THR A 393 -29.16 -3.05 2.24
C THR A 393 -29.96 -1.92 1.60
#